data_2451b48d3c459afe6aa9f43cdb7598b3
#
_entry.id   2451b48d3c459afe6aa9f43cdb7598b3
#
_cell.length_a   1.000
_cell.length_b   1.000
_cell.length_c   1.000
_cell.angle_alpha   90.00
_cell.angle_beta   90.00
_cell.angle_gamma   90.00
#
_symmetry.space_group_name_H-M   'P 1'
#
loop_
_entity.id
_entity.type
_entity.pdbx_description
1 polymer ?
#
loop_
_entity_poly.entity_id
_entity_poly.type
_entity_poly.pdbx_seq_one_letter_code
_entity_poly.pdbx_strand_id
1 'polypeptide(L)'
;MNFDNFLQDLAELFSRPLFTLSGTEVTFLSLVIFFFVVSFSVAVSFILQRALKRSLAHRFEKQKGTLAAILRLLHYTIIIIGFGIGLQTIGINISALFAAGAVFAIAIGFAMQNIVQNFVSGIILLVERTIKPGDILEIEGNVVKVVDMGIRTTIVRTWREEELIMPNSILAQATVKNYTMRDNEFRLGVNVGVAYESDMKKVIEVLEDTARKITWRLPEPEPRVLLQDFGDSAVIFGVYLNVDDPWKQRVYMSDLRKAIWFAFKEANITIAFHQVDIHFDPPVTEAFAGLKKIK
;
A
#
# COMPACT_ATOMS: atom_id res chain seq x y z
N MET A 1 -54.59 -54.73 8.87
CA MET A 1 -54.28 -53.40 8.35
C MET A 1 -52.87 -53.51 7.77
N ASN A 2 -52.75 -53.56 6.42
CA ASN A 2 -51.44 -53.79 5.77
C ASN A 2 -50.63 -52.53 5.95
N PHE A 3 -49.40 -52.68 6.34
CA PHE A 3 -48.44 -51.58 6.54
C PHE A 3 -48.29 -50.68 5.26
N ASP A 4 -48.42 -51.30 4.08
CA ASP A 4 -48.40 -50.61 2.80
C ASP A 4 -49.60 -49.68 2.58
N ASN A 5 -50.80 -50.09 2.99
CA ASN A 5 -52.00 -49.23 2.92
C ASN A 5 -51.90 -48.04 3.90
N PHE A 6 -51.32 -48.26 5.08
CA PHE A 6 -51.09 -47.18 6.07
C PHE A 6 -50.08 -46.15 5.54
N LEU A 7 -49.02 -46.60 4.87
CA LEU A 7 -48.04 -45.69 4.24
C LEU A 7 -48.63 -44.91 3.05
N GLN A 8 -49.52 -45.55 2.26
CA GLN A 8 -50.24 -44.87 1.17
C GLN A 8 -51.22 -43.81 1.71
N ASP A 9 -52.01 -44.14 2.75
CA ASP A 9 -52.94 -43.23 3.37
C ASP A 9 -52.19 -42.00 4.00
N LEU A 10 -51.05 -42.26 4.64
CA LEU A 10 -50.19 -41.19 5.12
C LEU A 10 -49.64 -40.30 3.99
N ALA A 11 -49.12 -40.89 2.91
CA ALA A 11 -48.60 -40.15 1.79
C ALA A 11 -49.67 -39.29 1.10
N GLU A 12 -50.91 -39.83 1.01
CA GLU A 12 -52.06 -39.08 0.50
C GLU A 12 -52.47 -37.93 1.42
N LEU A 13 -52.44 -38.13 2.73
CA LEU A 13 -52.75 -37.08 3.74
C LEU A 13 -51.72 -35.93 3.68
N PHE A 14 -50.41 -36.27 3.52
CA PHE A 14 -49.34 -35.30 3.44
C PHE A 14 -49.33 -34.54 2.13
N SER A 15 -49.85 -35.12 1.04
CA SER A 15 -49.89 -34.51 -0.30
C SER A 15 -51.20 -33.73 -0.57
N ARG A 16 -52.22 -33.82 0.29
CA ARG A 16 -53.48 -33.03 0.12
C ARG A 16 -53.21 -31.52 0.14
N PRO A 17 -53.70 -30.77 -0.85
CA PRO A 17 -53.61 -29.34 -0.87
C PRO A 17 -54.49 -28.76 0.28
N LEU A 18 -53.88 -27.97 1.14
CA LEU A 18 -54.58 -27.23 2.20
C LEU A 18 -55.23 -25.94 1.68
N PHE A 19 -54.48 -25.24 0.86
CA PHE A 19 -54.88 -24.00 0.17
C PHE A 19 -53.94 -23.72 -1.02
N THR A 20 -54.35 -22.81 -1.86
CA THR A 20 -53.51 -22.32 -2.98
C THR A 20 -52.96 -20.94 -2.69
N LEU A 21 -51.66 -20.73 -2.78
CA LEU A 21 -51.01 -19.47 -2.62
C LEU A 21 -50.22 -19.10 -3.88
N SER A 22 -50.54 -17.97 -4.51
CA SER A 22 -49.88 -17.49 -5.72
C SER A 22 -49.86 -18.55 -6.88
N GLY A 23 -50.90 -19.38 -6.98
CA GLY A 23 -51.00 -20.43 -8.02
C GLY A 23 -50.29 -21.74 -7.69
N THR A 24 -49.68 -21.86 -6.52
CA THR A 24 -49.04 -23.10 -6.04
C THR A 24 -49.86 -23.70 -4.93
N GLU A 25 -50.09 -25.02 -4.99
CA GLU A 25 -50.77 -25.76 -3.94
C GLU A 25 -49.88 -25.94 -2.71
N VAL A 26 -50.31 -25.38 -1.58
CA VAL A 26 -49.61 -25.57 -0.31
C VAL A 26 -50.13 -26.84 0.34
N THR A 27 -49.26 -27.83 0.46
CA THR A 27 -49.57 -29.14 1.11
C THR A 27 -49.09 -29.14 2.55
N PHE A 28 -49.58 -30.11 3.33
CA PHE A 28 -49.08 -30.31 4.69
C PHE A 28 -47.56 -30.60 4.69
N LEU A 29 -47.10 -31.36 3.68
CA LEU A 29 -45.67 -31.67 3.49
C LEU A 29 -44.83 -30.40 3.30
N SER A 30 -45.30 -29.47 2.47
CA SER A 30 -44.56 -28.20 2.23
C SER A 30 -44.42 -27.35 3.48
N LEU A 31 -45.44 -27.36 4.34
CA LEU A 31 -45.35 -26.66 5.67
C LEU A 31 -44.34 -27.35 6.60
N VAL A 32 -44.33 -28.68 6.65
CA VAL A 32 -43.35 -29.47 7.42
C VAL A 32 -41.92 -29.13 6.94
N ILE A 33 -41.72 -29.14 5.64
CA ILE A 33 -40.42 -28.81 5.05
C ILE A 33 -40.04 -27.36 5.38
N PHE A 34 -40.96 -26.41 5.30
CA PHE A 34 -40.72 -25.00 5.70
C PHE A 34 -40.18 -24.90 7.13
N PHE A 35 -40.94 -25.48 8.10
CA PHE A 35 -40.54 -25.47 9.51
C PHE A 35 -39.23 -26.20 9.76
N PHE A 36 -38.99 -27.31 9.02
CA PHE A 36 -37.71 -28.01 9.08
C PHE A 36 -36.54 -27.16 8.60
N VAL A 37 -36.67 -26.51 7.43
CA VAL A 37 -35.62 -25.63 6.86
C VAL A 37 -35.33 -24.47 7.77
N VAL A 38 -36.36 -23.81 8.34
CA VAL A 38 -36.18 -22.69 9.26
C VAL A 38 -35.50 -23.16 10.56
N SER A 39 -35.98 -24.28 11.14
CA SER A 39 -35.40 -24.86 12.37
C SER A 39 -33.95 -25.30 12.15
N PHE A 40 -33.66 -25.92 10.99
CA PHE A 40 -32.32 -26.32 10.60
C PHE A 40 -31.39 -25.10 10.45
N SER A 41 -31.86 -24.02 9.82
CA SER A 41 -31.09 -22.78 9.68
C SER A 41 -30.78 -22.15 11.06
N VAL A 42 -31.74 -22.17 11.99
CA VAL A 42 -31.51 -21.73 13.36
C VAL A 42 -30.45 -22.60 14.04
N ALA A 43 -30.56 -23.92 13.92
CA ALA A 43 -29.60 -24.86 14.51
C ALA A 43 -28.19 -24.65 13.94
N VAL A 44 -28.05 -24.55 12.60
CA VAL A 44 -26.78 -24.24 11.93
C VAL A 44 -26.20 -22.93 12.43
N SER A 45 -27.02 -21.88 12.55
CA SER A 45 -26.58 -20.59 13.06
C SER A 45 -26.04 -20.69 14.50
N PHE A 46 -26.73 -21.41 15.40
CA PHE A 46 -26.24 -21.60 16.77
C PHE A 46 -24.96 -22.41 16.85
N ILE A 47 -24.85 -23.48 16.06
CA ILE A 47 -23.63 -24.30 15.99
C ILE A 47 -22.44 -23.43 15.51
N LEU A 48 -22.64 -22.69 14.43
CA LEU A 48 -21.59 -21.85 13.84
C LEU A 48 -21.18 -20.72 14.79
N GLN A 49 -22.15 -20.04 15.42
CA GLN A 49 -21.85 -19.03 16.45
C GLN A 49 -21.05 -19.62 17.61
N ARG A 50 -21.42 -20.83 18.07
CA ARG A 50 -20.73 -21.48 19.19
C ARG A 50 -19.28 -21.88 18.81
N ALA A 51 -19.10 -22.39 17.59
CA ALA A 51 -17.79 -22.73 17.05
C ALA A 51 -16.88 -21.49 16.90
N LEU A 52 -17.40 -20.43 16.26
CA LEU A 52 -16.67 -19.18 16.08
C LEU A 52 -16.36 -18.47 17.40
N LYS A 53 -17.34 -18.46 18.33
CA LYS A 53 -17.12 -17.88 19.65
C LYS A 53 -16.00 -18.60 20.41
N ARG A 54 -15.95 -19.93 20.33
CA ARG A 54 -14.87 -20.72 20.96
C ARG A 54 -13.52 -20.46 20.33
N SER A 55 -13.45 -20.44 18.99
CA SER A 55 -12.21 -20.24 18.24
C SER A 55 -11.65 -18.82 18.37
N LEU A 56 -12.52 -17.81 18.38
CA LEU A 56 -12.12 -16.41 18.33
C LEU A 56 -12.12 -15.73 19.71
N ALA A 57 -12.65 -16.33 20.76
CA ALA A 57 -12.79 -15.74 22.10
C ALA A 57 -11.45 -15.23 22.64
N HIS A 58 -10.40 -16.00 22.50
CA HIS A 58 -9.05 -15.62 22.97
C HIS A 58 -8.49 -14.42 22.20
N ARG A 59 -8.72 -14.36 20.88
CA ARG A 59 -8.21 -13.30 20.01
C ARG A 59 -8.94 -11.96 20.18
N PHE A 60 -10.22 -12.03 20.59
CA PHE A 60 -11.11 -10.87 20.81
C PHE A 60 -11.38 -10.58 22.28
N GLU A 61 -10.54 -11.03 23.19
CA GLU A 61 -10.76 -10.88 24.65
C GLU A 61 -10.96 -9.42 25.07
N LYS A 62 -10.18 -8.50 24.45
CA LYS A 62 -10.29 -7.04 24.66
C LYS A 62 -11.41 -6.37 23.85
N GLN A 63 -12.02 -7.08 22.89
CA GLN A 63 -13.01 -6.53 21.95
C GLN A 63 -14.29 -7.37 21.89
N LYS A 64 -14.81 -7.76 23.06
CA LYS A 64 -16.02 -8.61 23.20
C LYS A 64 -17.24 -8.07 22.45
N GLY A 65 -17.38 -6.73 22.37
CA GLY A 65 -18.47 -6.07 21.64
C GLY A 65 -18.40 -6.31 20.13
N THR A 66 -17.22 -6.22 19.54
CA THR A 66 -17.00 -6.45 18.10
C THR A 66 -17.32 -7.88 17.71
N LEU A 67 -16.84 -8.86 18.49
CA LEU A 67 -17.16 -10.26 18.24
C LEU A 67 -18.66 -10.52 18.32
N ALA A 68 -19.36 -9.95 19.34
CA ALA A 68 -20.80 -10.10 19.47
C ALA A 68 -21.57 -9.51 18.29
N ALA A 69 -21.13 -8.35 17.75
CA ALA A 69 -21.72 -7.74 16.56
C ALA A 69 -21.56 -8.61 15.30
N ILE A 70 -20.38 -9.16 15.08
CA ILE A 70 -20.10 -10.07 13.95
C ILE A 70 -20.99 -11.32 14.03
N LEU A 71 -21.07 -11.93 15.20
CA LEU A 71 -21.88 -13.13 15.41
C LEU A 71 -23.39 -12.86 15.23
N ARG A 72 -23.89 -11.68 15.61
CA ARG A 72 -25.29 -11.28 15.35
C ARG A 72 -25.54 -11.09 13.86
N LEU A 73 -24.63 -10.42 13.15
CA LEU A 73 -24.75 -10.22 11.70
C LEU A 73 -24.82 -11.56 10.99
N LEU A 74 -23.93 -12.49 11.33
CA LEU A 74 -23.90 -13.84 10.79
C LEU A 74 -25.22 -14.58 11.08
N HIS A 75 -25.75 -14.46 12.30
CA HIS A 75 -27.03 -15.06 12.69
C HIS A 75 -28.18 -14.57 11.80
N TYR A 76 -28.33 -13.26 11.66
CA TYR A 76 -29.41 -12.69 10.86
C TYR A 76 -29.28 -13.08 9.38
N THR A 77 -28.06 -13.10 8.84
CA THR A 77 -27.82 -13.53 7.46
C THR A 77 -28.28 -14.97 7.22
N ILE A 78 -27.90 -15.91 8.11
CA ILE A 78 -28.30 -17.32 8.00
C ILE A 78 -29.81 -17.46 8.12
N ILE A 79 -30.46 -16.75 9.07
CA ILE A 79 -31.90 -16.81 9.25
C ILE A 79 -32.65 -16.24 8.05
N ILE A 80 -32.23 -15.10 7.51
CA ILE A 80 -32.85 -14.50 6.31
C ILE A 80 -32.78 -15.44 5.12
N ILE A 81 -31.61 -16.05 4.88
CA ILE A 81 -31.42 -17.01 3.79
C ILE A 81 -32.31 -18.26 4.01
N GLY A 82 -32.27 -18.84 5.23
CA GLY A 82 -33.04 -20.03 5.54
C GLY A 82 -34.54 -19.78 5.48
N PHE A 83 -35.02 -18.64 5.95
CA PHE A 83 -36.41 -18.23 5.84
C PHE A 83 -36.83 -18.04 4.37
N GLY A 84 -35.99 -17.40 3.55
CA GLY A 84 -36.23 -17.26 2.13
C GLY A 84 -36.37 -18.62 1.43
N ILE A 85 -35.42 -19.55 1.68
CA ILE A 85 -35.51 -20.91 1.13
C ILE A 85 -36.79 -21.59 1.60
N GLY A 86 -37.13 -21.45 2.87
CA GLY A 86 -38.38 -21.98 3.40
C GLY A 86 -39.62 -21.44 2.70
N LEU A 87 -39.72 -20.13 2.47
CA LEU A 87 -40.81 -19.50 1.75
C LEU A 87 -40.98 -20.10 0.32
N GLN A 88 -39.89 -20.39 -0.33
CA GLN A 88 -39.91 -20.99 -1.67
C GLN A 88 -40.50 -22.40 -1.63
N THR A 89 -40.31 -23.18 -0.54
CA THR A 89 -40.87 -24.53 -0.41
C THR A 89 -42.41 -24.56 -0.29
N ILE A 90 -43.01 -23.48 0.19
CA ILE A 90 -44.46 -23.29 0.28
C ILE A 90 -45.07 -22.57 -0.94
N GLY A 91 -44.28 -22.41 -2.02
CA GLY A 91 -44.75 -21.85 -3.29
C GLY A 91 -44.72 -20.32 -3.38
N ILE A 92 -44.18 -19.62 -2.41
CA ILE A 92 -43.99 -18.17 -2.50
C ILE A 92 -42.80 -17.85 -3.41
N ASN A 93 -43.08 -17.19 -4.53
CA ASN A 93 -42.02 -16.79 -5.46
C ASN A 93 -41.25 -15.58 -4.90
N ILE A 94 -40.05 -15.85 -4.39
CA ILE A 94 -39.14 -14.83 -3.87
C ILE A 94 -38.07 -14.38 -4.88
N SER A 95 -38.21 -14.73 -6.17
CA SER A 95 -37.24 -14.36 -7.21
C SER A 95 -36.98 -12.87 -7.30
N ALA A 96 -38.02 -12.06 -7.18
CA ALA A 96 -37.88 -10.59 -7.17
C ALA A 96 -37.09 -10.09 -5.95
N LEU A 97 -37.28 -10.74 -4.80
CA LEU A 97 -36.50 -10.41 -3.58
C LEU A 97 -35.01 -10.80 -3.74
N PHE A 98 -34.75 -11.99 -4.32
CA PHE A 98 -33.38 -12.39 -4.63
C PHE A 98 -32.71 -11.47 -5.68
N ALA A 99 -33.45 -11.05 -6.72
CA ALA A 99 -32.95 -10.11 -7.70
C ALA A 99 -32.58 -8.75 -7.05
N ALA A 100 -33.47 -8.20 -6.18
CA ALA A 100 -33.17 -7.01 -5.42
C ALA A 100 -31.96 -7.20 -4.47
N GLY A 101 -31.89 -8.35 -3.80
CA GLY A 101 -30.76 -8.74 -2.95
C GLY A 101 -29.43 -8.82 -3.72
N ALA A 102 -29.46 -9.32 -4.96
CA ALA A 102 -28.27 -9.37 -5.81
C ALA A 102 -27.75 -7.96 -6.17
N VAL A 103 -28.63 -7.02 -6.51
CA VAL A 103 -28.26 -5.62 -6.76
C VAL A 103 -27.66 -5.00 -5.49
N PHE A 104 -28.25 -5.25 -4.32
CA PHE A 104 -27.73 -4.78 -3.04
C PHE A 104 -26.37 -5.39 -2.70
N ALA A 105 -26.17 -6.68 -2.99
CA ALA A 105 -24.89 -7.36 -2.79
C ALA A 105 -23.78 -6.77 -3.69
N ILE A 106 -24.10 -6.41 -4.94
CA ILE A 106 -23.17 -5.71 -5.84
C ILE A 106 -22.79 -4.35 -5.25
N ALA A 107 -23.77 -3.57 -4.78
CA ALA A 107 -23.51 -2.27 -4.16
C ALA A 107 -22.59 -2.38 -2.92
N ILE A 108 -22.83 -3.38 -2.06
CA ILE A 108 -21.94 -3.68 -0.91
C ILE A 108 -20.54 -4.10 -1.41
N GLY A 109 -20.46 -4.90 -2.47
CA GLY A 109 -19.19 -5.31 -3.08
C GLY A 109 -18.34 -4.11 -3.49
N PHE A 110 -18.93 -3.14 -4.18
CA PHE A 110 -18.24 -1.89 -4.53
C PHE A 110 -17.83 -1.07 -3.30
N ALA A 111 -18.70 -0.97 -2.30
CA ALA A 111 -18.39 -0.26 -1.06
C ALA A 111 -17.21 -0.91 -0.28
N MET A 112 -17.06 -2.23 -0.39
CA MET A 112 -15.99 -3.00 0.28
C MET A 112 -14.74 -3.18 -0.58
N GLN A 113 -14.74 -2.77 -1.84
CA GLN A 113 -13.67 -3.02 -2.81
C GLN A 113 -12.28 -2.67 -2.25
N ASN A 114 -12.13 -1.47 -1.69
CA ASN A 114 -10.84 -1.02 -1.15
C ASN A 114 -10.36 -1.87 0.04
N ILE A 115 -11.28 -2.37 0.86
CA ILE A 115 -10.96 -3.23 2.01
C ILE A 115 -10.39 -4.56 1.50
N VAL A 116 -11.09 -5.18 0.55
CA VAL A 116 -10.67 -6.46 -0.06
C VAL A 116 -9.34 -6.29 -0.80
N GLN A 117 -9.17 -5.21 -1.56
CA GLN A 117 -7.94 -4.91 -2.27
C GLN A 117 -6.73 -4.83 -1.32
N ASN A 118 -6.85 -4.07 -0.22
CA ASN A 118 -5.78 -3.98 0.77
C ASN A 118 -5.48 -5.31 1.46
N PHE A 119 -6.51 -6.10 1.73
CA PHE A 119 -6.36 -7.43 2.30
C PHE A 119 -5.61 -8.38 1.36
N VAL A 120 -6.01 -8.45 0.10
CA VAL A 120 -5.36 -9.29 -0.93
C VAL A 120 -3.92 -8.85 -1.14
N SER A 121 -3.68 -7.53 -1.28
CA SER A 121 -2.33 -6.97 -1.38
C SER A 121 -1.45 -7.32 -0.19
N GLY A 122 -2.00 -7.27 1.04
CA GLY A 122 -1.27 -7.66 2.24
C GLY A 122 -0.86 -9.14 2.22
N ILE A 123 -1.75 -10.04 1.80
CA ILE A 123 -1.43 -11.46 1.64
C ILE A 123 -0.31 -11.65 0.62
N ILE A 124 -0.41 -11.00 -0.55
CA ILE A 124 0.61 -11.09 -1.61
C ILE A 124 1.97 -10.64 -1.09
N LEU A 125 2.06 -9.46 -0.46
CA LEU A 125 3.31 -8.94 0.09
C LEU A 125 3.93 -9.89 1.13
N LEU A 126 3.11 -10.49 2.00
CA LEU A 126 3.56 -11.43 3.03
C LEU A 126 4.04 -12.76 2.45
N VAL A 127 3.39 -13.25 1.37
CA VAL A 127 3.74 -14.52 0.70
C VAL A 127 4.99 -14.36 -0.16
N GLU A 128 5.03 -13.31 -0.99
CA GLU A 128 6.16 -13.05 -1.90
C GLU A 128 7.40 -12.53 -1.18
N ARG A 129 7.21 -11.90 -0.02
CA ARG A 129 8.30 -11.31 0.79
C ARG A 129 9.17 -10.31 0.02
N THR A 130 8.60 -9.61 -0.93
CA THR A 130 9.26 -8.53 -1.67
C THR A 130 9.56 -7.32 -0.79
N ILE A 131 8.78 -7.17 0.27
CA ILE A 131 8.96 -6.18 1.34
C ILE A 131 8.86 -6.93 2.68
N LYS A 132 9.74 -6.58 3.65
CA LYS A 132 9.81 -7.21 4.97
C LYS A 132 9.93 -6.15 6.07
N PRO A 133 9.52 -6.44 7.31
CA PRO A 133 9.88 -5.62 8.46
C PRO A 133 11.40 -5.44 8.55
N GLY A 134 11.83 -4.20 8.75
CA GLY A 134 13.24 -3.80 8.74
C GLY A 134 13.74 -3.23 7.40
N ASP A 135 13.06 -3.49 6.29
CA ASP A 135 13.45 -2.97 4.98
C ASP A 135 13.39 -1.43 4.93
N ILE A 136 14.32 -0.86 4.16
CA ILE A 136 14.37 0.57 3.88
C ILE A 136 13.88 0.78 2.45
N LEU A 137 12.79 1.52 2.33
CA LEU A 137 12.09 1.76 1.08
C LEU A 137 12.13 3.25 0.72
N GLU A 138 12.11 3.55 -0.57
CA GLU A 138 11.75 4.87 -1.06
C GLU A 138 10.40 4.79 -1.76
N ILE A 139 9.45 5.55 -1.26
CA ILE A 139 8.06 5.61 -1.74
C ILE A 139 7.75 7.09 -1.98
N GLU A 140 7.42 7.44 -3.22
CA GLU A 140 7.11 8.83 -3.61
C GLU A 140 8.20 9.85 -3.16
N GLY A 141 9.47 9.45 -3.26
CA GLY A 141 10.62 10.28 -2.87
C GLY A 141 10.91 10.35 -1.37
N ASN A 142 10.12 9.68 -0.53
CA ASN A 142 10.34 9.59 0.91
C ASN A 142 11.03 8.27 1.26
N VAL A 143 12.17 8.37 1.95
CA VAL A 143 12.84 7.19 2.49
C VAL A 143 12.24 6.84 3.83
N VAL A 144 11.75 5.60 3.96
CA VAL A 144 11.06 5.09 5.14
C VAL A 144 11.60 3.70 5.51
N LYS A 145 11.49 3.34 6.78
CA LYS A 145 11.80 2.00 7.28
C LYS A 145 10.52 1.25 7.63
N VAL A 146 10.38 0.04 7.15
CA VAL A 146 9.23 -0.82 7.50
C VAL A 146 9.36 -1.26 8.96
N VAL A 147 8.35 -0.95 9.77
CA VAL A 147 8.30 -1.32 11.20
C VAL A 147 7.53 -2.63 11.37
N ASP A 148 6.31 -2.68 10.81
CA ASP A 148 5.43 -3.84 10.93
C ASP A 148 4.52 -3.96 9.72
N MET A 149 4.14 -5.20 9.38
CA MET A 149 3.26 -5.50 8.25
C MET A 149 2.01 -6.22 8.74
N GLY A 150 0.91 -5.50 8.76
CA GLY A 150 -0.40 -6.05 9.05
C GLY A 150 -1.11 -6.57 7.80
N ILE A 151 -2.26 -7.21 8.02
CA ILE A 151 -3.04 -7.83 6.94
C ILE A 151 -3.63 -6.82 5.94
N ARG A 152 -3.85 -5.57 6.35
CA ARG A 152 -4.44 -4.50 5.53
C ARG A 152 -3.53 -3.28 5.38
N THR A 153 -2.66 -3.05 6.35
CA THR A 153 -1.82 -1.87 6.43
C THR A 153 -0.41 -2.25 6.86
N THR A 154 0.57 -1.52 6.36
CA THR A 154 1.96 -1.58 6.77
C THR A 154 2.31 -0.32 7.54
N ILE A 155 3.00 -0.45 8.67
CA ILE A 155 3.50 0.67 9.46
C ILE A 155 4.94 0.91 9.03
N VAL A 156 5.23 2.14 8.61
CA VAL A 156 6.57 2.57 8.24
C VAL A 156 6.98 3.77 9.09
N ARG A 157 8.29 3.93 9.34
CA ARG A 157 8.85 5.04 10.09
C ARG A 157 9.69 5.92 9.20
N THR A 158 9.48 7.23 9.28
CA THR A 158 10.29 8.24 8.58
C THR A 158 11.60 8.51 9.34
N TRP A 159 12.53 9.21 8.69
CA TRP A 159 13.77 9.67 9.35
C TRP A 159 13.52 10.69 10.48
N ARG A 160 12.31 11.29 10.57
CA ARG A 160 11.88 12.16 11.66
C ARG A 160 11.26 11.40 12.83
N GLU A 161 11.36 10.06 12.84
CA GLU A 161 10.76 9.17 13.83
C GLU A 161 9.22 9.16 13.83
N GLU A 162 8.59 9.67 12.77
CA GLU A 162 7.13 9.63 12.59
C GLU A 162 6.72 8.27 12.05
N GLU A 163 5.67 7.68 12.61
CA GLU A 163 5.08 6.45 12.09
C GLU A 163 3.92 6.76 11.14
N LEU A 164 4.01 6.23 9.93
CA LEU A 164 2.99 6.35 8.91
C LEU A 164 2.30 5.01 8.71
N ILE A 165 0.97 5.02 8.66
CA ILE A 165 0.16 3.84 8.37
C ILE A 165 -0.19 3.86 6.88
N MET A 166 0.40 2.96 6.12
CA MET A 166 0.22 2.85 4.68
C MET A 166 -0.71 1.70 4.33
N PRO A 167 -1.73 1.92 3.48
CA PRO A 167 -2.51 0.84 2.90
C PRO A 167 -1.63 -0.12 2.07
N ASN A 168 -1.80 -1.43 2.24
CA ASN A 168 -0.99 -2.42 1.53
C ASN A 168 -1.14 -2.35 0.01
N SER A 169 -2.30 -1.89 -0.49
CA SER A 169 -2.53 -1.70 -1.92
C SER A 169 -1.58 -0.68 -2.56
N ILE A 170 -1.15 0.35 -1.82
CA ILE A 170 -0.16 1.32 -2.31
C ILE A 170 1.18 0.63 -2.54
N LEU A 171 1.66 -0.15 -1.56
CA LEU A 171 2.92 -0.87 -1.66
C LEU A 171 2.95 -1.94 -2.76
N ALA A 172 1.78 -2.57 -3.01
CA ALA A 172 1.66 -3.62 -4.03
C ALA A 172 1.49 -3.08 -5.46
N GLN A 173 1.07 -1.82 -5.63
CA GLN A 173 0.75 -1.24 -6.95
C GLN A 173 1.72 -0.14 -7.38
N ALA A 174 2.37 0.53 -6.45
CA ALA A 174 3.34 1.57 -6.75
C ALA A 174 4.71 0.96 -7.09
N THR A 175 5.50 1.73 -7.85
CA THR A 175 6.93 1.43 -7.96
C THR A 175 7.62 1.81 -6.66
N VAL A 176 8.11 0.82 -5.93
CA VAL A 176 8.82 0.98 -4.66
C VAL A 176 10.29 0.63 -4.89
N LYS A 177 11.21 1.54 -4.52
CA LYS A 177 12.62 1.18 -4.44
C LYS A 177 12.89 0.55 -3.09
N ASN A 178 13.36 -0.69 -3.07
CA ASN A 178 13.78 -1.37 -1.85
C ASN A 178 15.31 -1.39 -1.84
N TYR A 179 15.91 -0.65 -0.91
CA TYR A 179 17.36 -0.52 -0.77
C TYR A 179 18.00 -1.72 -0.04
N THR A 180 17.19 -2.57 0.60
CA THR A 180 17.65 -3.66 1.46
C THR A 180 17.11 -5.03 1.03
N MET A 181 16.54 -5.12 -0.18
CA MET A 181 15.89 -6.35 -0.65
C MET A 181 16.84 -7.55 -0.73
N ARG A 182 18.06 -7.34 -1.22
CA ARG A 182 19.09 -8.38 -1.39
C ARG A 182 20.24 -8.20 -0.43
N ASP A 183 20.77 -6.99 -0.37
CA ASP A 183 21.85 -6.54 0.47
C ASP A 183 21.57 -5.09 0.89
N ASN A 184 22.44 -4.52 1.71
CA ASN A 184 22.30 -3.13 2.16
C ASN A 184 23.16 -2.17 1.32
N GLU A 185 23.86 -2.67 0.31
CA GLU A 185 24.76 -1.86 -0.49
C GLU A 185 23.99 -1.06 -1.52
N PHE A 186 24.22 0.23 -1.55
CA PHE A 186 23.65 1.08 -2.59
C PHE A 186 24.63 2.19 -2.99
N ARG A 187 24.40 2.74 -4.18
CA ARG A 187 25.20 3.85 -4.68
C ARG A 187 24.58 5.18 -4.29
N LEU A 188 25.31 5.92 -3.46
CA LEU A 188 25.01 7.29 -3.08
C LEU A 188 25.57 8.24 -4.12
N GLY A 189 24.82 9.29 -4.49
CA GLY A 189 25.27 10.32 -5.42
C GLY A 189 25.02 11.74 -4.87
N VAL A 190 25.98 12.64 -5.08
CA VAL A 190 25.87 14.06 -4.80
C VAL A 190 26.30 14.85 -6.03
N ASN A 191 25.49 15.80 -6.46
CA ASN A 191 25.84 16.71 -7.52
C ASN A 191 26.44 18.00 -6.96
N VAL A 192 27.45 18.53 -7.67
CA VAL A 192 28.11 19.80 -7.38
C VAL A 192 28.35 20.54 -8.69
N GLY A 193 28.08 21.85 -8.71
CA GLY A 193 28.32 22.74 -9.84
C GLY A 193 29.57 23.58 -9.63
N VAL A 194 30.44 23.63 -10.62
CA VAL A 194 31.62 24.49 -10.65
C VAL A 194 31.51 25.54 -11.75
N ALA A 195 32.19 26.67 -11.57
CA ALA A 195 32.21 27.73 -12.57
C ALA A 195 32.86 27.24 -13.87
N TYR A 196 32.41 27.77 -15.01
CA TYR A 196 32.91 27.40 -16.35
C TYR A 196 34.40 27.66 -16.57
N GLU A 197 34.96 28.65 -15.85
CA GLU A 197 36.39 29.01 -15.90
C GLU A 197 37.27 28.03 -15.10
N SER A 198 36.69 27.08 -14.36
CA SER A 198 37.44 26.12 -13.57
C SER A 198 38.22 25.14 -14.44
N ASP A 199 39.40 24.74 -13.98
CA ASP A 199 40.15 23.64 -14.61
C ASP A 199 39.44 22.31 -14.31
N MET A 200 38.77 21.76 -15.32
CA MET A 200 37.94 20.54 -15.19
C MET A 200 38.79 19.30 -14.83
N LYS A 201 40.07 19.23 -15.23
CA LYS A 201 40.95 18.11 -14.83
C LYS A 201 41.24 18.18 -13.33
N LYS A 202 41.58 19.36 -12.84
CA LYS A 202 41.78 19.60 -11.40
C LYS A 202 40.52 19.34 -10.58
N VAL A 203 39.35 19.73 -11.10
CA VAL A 203 38.05 19.46 -10.42
C VAL A 203 37.84 17.98 -10.26
N ILE A 204 38.03 17.17 -11.30
CA ILE A 204 37.86 15.72 -11.24
C ILE A 204 38.82 15.09 -10.22
N GLU A 205 40.12 15.45 -10.30
CA GLU A 205 41.15 14.95 -9.37
C GLU A 205 40.79 15.24 -7.90
N VAL A 206 40.41 16.49 -7.60
CA VAL A 206 40.02 16.89 -6.24
C VAL A 206 38.77 16.17 -5.76
N LEU A 207 37.78 15.98 -6.62
CA LEU A 207 36.56 15.25 -6.28
C LEU A 207 36.83 13.76 -6.03
N GLU A 208 37.65 13.13 -6.88
CA GLU A 208 38.04 11.71 -6.69
C GLU A 208 38.82 11.51 -5.40
N ASP A 209 39.81 12.36 -5.13
CA ASP A 209 40.61 12.30 -3.90
C ASP A 209 39.77 12.54 -2.66
N THR A 210 38.83 13.49 -2.73
CA THR A 210 37.88 13.74 -1.65
C THR A 210 37.01 12.52 -1.39
N ALA A 211 36.45 11.93 -2.44
CA ALA A 211 35.57 10.76 -2.31
C ALA A 211 36.36 9.53 -1.79
N ARG A 212 37.61 9.34 -2.19
CA ARG A 212 38.47 8.25 -1.67
C ARG A 212 38.79 8.39 -0.18
N LYS A 213 38.93 9.60 0.34
CA LYS A 213 39.19 9.89 1.75
C LYS A 213 37.98 9.67 2.66
N ILE A 214 36.79 9.47 2.13
CA ILE A 214 35.58 9.21 2.90
C ILE A 214 35.69 7.84 3.58
N THR A 215 35.64 7.83 4.91
CA THR A 215 35.87 6.63 5.74
C THR A 215 34.68 5.71 5.84
N TRP A 216 33.46 6.24 5.71
CA TRP A 216 32.21 5.46 5.80
C TRP A 216 31.74 4.89 4.45
N ARG A 217 32.48 5.12 3.35
CA ARG A 217 32.23 4.44 2.08
C ARG A 217 32.67 2.97 2.13
N LEU A 218 32.09 2.14 1.29
CA LEU A 218 32.63 0.82 1.03
C LEU A 218 33.97 0.92 0.29
N PRO A 219 34.95 0.04 0.60
CA PRO A 219 36.25 0.03 -0.05
C PRO A 219 36.13 -0.16 -1.57
N GLU A 220 35.27 -1.06 -1.97
CA GLU A 220 34.95 -1.40 -3.36
C GLU A 220 33.45 -1.27 -3.61
N PRO A 221 33.02 -0.86 -4.80
CA PRO A 221 33.86 -0.34 -5.89
C PRO A 221 34.39 1.07 -5.60
N GLU A 222 35.47 1.45 -6.30
CA GLU A 222 36.04 2.80 -6.22
C GLU A 222 34.99 3.89 -6.53
N PRO A 223 35.09 5.07 -5.87
CA PRO A 223 34.25 6.21 -6.18
C PRO A 223 34.33 6.60 -7.65
N ARG A 224 33.23 7.12 -8.19
CA ARG A 224 33.18 7.62 -9.57
C ARG A 224 32.80 9.08 -9.58
N VAL A 225 33.55 9.87 -10.33
CA VAL A 225 33.23 11.26 -10.65
C VAL A 225 32.83 11.32 -12.12
N LEU A 226 31.64 11.83 -12.40
CA LEU A 226 31.11 11.95 -13.76
C LEU A 226 30.72 13.40 -14.01
N LEU A 227 31.13 13.94 -15.16
CA LEU A 227 30.56 15.16 -15.69
C LEU A 227 29.11 14.82 -16.12
N GLN A 228 28.15 15.49 -15.50
CA GLN A 228 26.74 15.19 -15.70
C GLN A 228 26.09 16.07 -16.76
N ASP A 229 26.39 17.36 -16.71
CA ASP A 229 25.73 18.35 -17.56
C ASP A 229 26.52 19.65 -17.62
N PHE A 230 26.26 20.41 -18.68
CA PHE A 230 26.63 21.81 -18.84
C PHE A 230 25.38 22.66 -18.61
N GLY A 231 25.16 23.06 -17.34
CA GLY A 231 24.00 23.85 -16.94
C GLY A 231 24.13 25.33 -17.25
N ASP A 232 23.05 26.10 -17.08
CA ASP A 232 22.98 27.53 -17.44
C ASP A 232 24.07 28.40 -16.77
N SER A 233 24.54 28.04 -15.59
CA SER A 233 25.52 28.83 -14.83
C SER A 233 26.65 27.98 -14.24
N ALA A 234 26.69 26.66 -14.52
CA ALA A 234 27.63 25.75 -13.89
C ALA A 234 27.90 24.52 -14.73
N VAL A 235 29.12 23.99 -14.61
CA VAL A 235 29.42 22.62 -15.06
C VAL A 235 29.12 21.69 -13.91
N ILE A 236 28.21 20.72 -14.11
CA ILE A 236 27.68 19.84 -13.10
C ILE A 236 28.44 18.54 -13.04
N PHE A 237 29.02 18.20 -11.91
CA PHE A 237 29.65 16.93 -11.62
C PHE A 237 28.84 16.12 -10.63
N GLY A 238 28.69 14.80 -10.90
CA GLY A 238 28.13 13.83 -9.96
C GLY A 238 29.25 13.03 -9.31
N VAL A 239 29.27 12.99 -7.99
CA VAL A 239 30.20 12.18 -7.19
C VAL A 239 29.45 11.01 -6.61
N TYR A 240 29.86 9.79 -6.96
CA TYR A 240 29.19 8.54 -6.60
C TYR A 240 30.10 7.64 -5.80
N LEU A 241 29.57 7.12 -4.70
CA LEU A 241 30.26 6.13 -3.87
C LEU A 241 29.26 5.12 -3.31
N ASN A 242 29.73 3.91 -2.97
CA ASN A 242 28.90 2.87 -2.43
C ASN A 242 28.93 2.91 -0.89
N VAL A 243 27.78 2.64 -0.28
CA VAL A 243 27.56 2.63 1.17
C VAL A 243 26.69 1.45 1.56
N ASP A 244 26.73 1.07 2.85
CA ASP A 244 26.07 -0.11 3.42
C ASP A 244 24.86 0.21 4.32
N ASP A 245 24.55 1.48 4.55
CA ASP A 245 23.44 1.89 5.41
C ASP A 245 22.52 2.92 4.72
N PRO A 246 21.50 2.47 3.99
CA PRO A 246 20.55 3.35 3.32
C PRO A 246 19.81 4.30 4.28
N TRP A 247 19.65 3.93 5.56
CA TRP A 247 18.98 4.78 6.54
C TRP A 247 19.77 6.05 6.85
N LYS A 248 21.10 5.97 6.76
CA LYS A 248 22.00 7.13 6.96
C LYS A 248 22.23 7.97 5.70
N GLN A 249 21.56 7.67 4.59
CA GLN A 249 21.75 8.35 3.30
C GLN A 249 21.84 9.87 3.45
N ARG A 250 20.95 10.51 4.20
CA ARG A 250 20.93 11.98 4.38
C ARG A 250 22.17 12.51 5.10
N VAL A 251 22.65 11.77 6.09
CA VAL A 251 23.88 12.13 6.84
C VAL A 251 25.08 12.00 5.91
N TYR A 252 25.19 10.88 5.22
CA TYR A 252 26.28 10.62 4.27
C TYR A 252 26.33 11.67 3.14
N MET A 253 25.17 12.04 2.57
CA MET A 253 25.09 13.11 1.57
C MET A 253 25.54 14.46 2.12
N SER A 254 25.18 14.79 3.36
CA SER A 254 25.58 16.02 4.02
C SER A 254 27.10 16.05 4.26
N ASP A 255 27.65 14.94 4.74
CA ASP A 255 29.09 14.85 5.05
C ASP A 255 29.93 14.88 3.76
N LEU A 256 29.49 14.22 2.72
CA LEU A 256 30.15 14.28 1.41
C LEU A 256 30.13 15.73 0.84
N ARG A 257 28.99 16.43 0.92
CA ARG A 257 28.91 17.83 0.50
C ARG A 257 29.85 18.74 1.29
N LYS A 258 29.96 18.54 2.60
CA LYS A 258 30.91 19.30 3.45
C LYS A 258 32.37 19.00 3.04
N ALA A 259 32.70 17.72 2.82
CA ALA A 259 34.04 17.32 2.39
C ALA A 259 34.41 17.98 1.04
N ILE A 260 33.49 17.94 0.06
CA ILE A 260 33.68 18.60 -1.24
C ILE A 260 33.84 20.12 -1.06
N TRP A 261 33.01 20.75 -0.21
CA TRP A 261 33.12 22.19 0.04
C TRP A 261 34.51 22.60 0.55
N PHE A 262 35.06 21.90 1.53
CA PHE A 262 36.38 22.20 2.09
C PHE A 262 37.49 21.92 1.10
N ALA A 263 37.42 20.79 0.37
CA ALA A 263 38.41 20.45 -0.66
C ALA A 263 38.45 21.49 -1.80
N PHE A 264 37.29 21.96 -2.24
CA PHE A 264 37.22 23.01 -3.26
C PHE A 264 37.80 24.34 -2.76
N LYS A 265 37.56 24.71 -1.51
CA LYS A 265 38.13 25.87 -0.91
C LYS A 265 39.66 25.82 -0.85
N GLU A 266 40.23 24.68 -0.47
CA GLU A 266 41.68 24.47 -0.42
C GLU A 266 42.31 24.47 -1.83
N ALA A 267 41.63 23.90 -2.82
CA ALA A 267 42.08 23.83 -4.20
C ALA A 267 41.84 25.13 -4.99
N ASN A 268 41.21 26.17 -4.40
CA ASN A 268 40.77 27.39 -5.09
C ASN A 268 39.86 27.09 -6.30
N ILE A 269 38.92 26.11 -6.14
CA ILE A 269 37.88 25.82 -7.11
C ILE A 269 36.62 26.60 -6.71
N THR A 270 36.05 27.36 -7.64
CA THR A 270 34.86 28.15 -7.43
C THR A 270 33.60 27.32 -7.61
N ILE A 271 32.78 27.15 -6.56
CA ILE A 271 31.43 26.63 -6.67
C ILE A 271 30.60 27.66 -7.42
N ALA A 272 29.94 27.23 -8.49
CA ALA A 272 29.15 28.12 -9.31
C ALA A 272 27.98 28.72 -8.55
N PHE A 273 27.70 29.97 -8.80
CA PHE A 273 26.49 30.67 -8.39
C PHE A 273 25.73 31.12 -9.64
N HIS A 274 24.49 31.47 -9.49
CA HIS A 274 23.65 31.88 -10.60
C HIS A 274 24.22 33.11 -11.32
N GLN A 275 24.38 33.02 -12.65
CA GLN A 275 24.89 34.10 -13.50
C GLN A 275 23.79 34.58 -14.43
N VAL A 276 23.77 35.89 -14.70
CA VAL A 276 22.80 36.50 -15.61
C VAL A 276 23.54 37.51 -16.50
N ASP A 277 23.40 37.38 -17.78
CA ASP A 277 23.87 38.37 -18.75
C ASP A 277 22.79 39.44 -18.93
N ILE A 278 23.19 40.69 -18.67
CA ILE A 278 22.30 41.85 -18.80
C ILE A 278 22.68 42.61 -20.06
N HIS A 279 21.79 42.67 -21.03
CA HIS A 279 21.92 43.49 -22.21
C HIS A 279 21.18 44.81 -22.01
N PHE A 280 21.91 45.92 -22.21
CA PHE A 280 21.32 47.26 -22.13
C PHE A 280 21.04 47.76 -23.54
N ASP A 281 19.95 48.46 -23.73
CA ASP A 281 19.65 49.16 -24.98
C ASP A 281 20.70 50.29 -25.26
N PRO A 282 20.92 50.65 -26.53
CA PRO A 282 21.97 51.60 -26.94
C PRO A 282 22.01 52.90 -26.13
N PRO A 283 20.91 53.59 -25.78
CA PRO A 283 20.95 54.83 -24.97
C PRO A 283 21.60 54.66 -23.60
N VAL A 284 21.35 53.49 -22.94
CA VAL A 284 21.94 53.20 -21.64
C VAL A 284 23.43 52.84 -21.78
N THR A 285 23.77 52.08 -22.80
CA THR A 285 25.17 51.72 -23.09
C THR A 285 26.03 52.96 -23.39
N GLU A 286 25.51 53.95 -24.16
CA GLU A 286 26.17 55.22 -24.44
C GLU A 286 26.36 56.08 -23.20
N ALA A 287 25.37 56.12 -22.30
CA ALA A 287 25.47 56.81 -21.01
C ALA A 287 26.60 56.26 -20.13
N PHE A 288 26.72 54.91 -20.03
CA PHE A 288 27.83 54.28 -19.30
C PHE A 288 29.20 54.50 -19.97
N ALA A 289 29.27 54.51 -21.30
CA ALA A 289 30.50 54.82 -22.02
C ALA A 289 30.97 56.26 -21.78
N GLY A 290 30.04 57.18 -21.64
CA GLY A 290 30.29 58.61 -21.27
C GLY A 290 30.93 58.75 -19.90
N LEU A 291 30.53 57.94 -18.92
CA LEU A 291 31.07 57.98 -17.54
C LEU A 291 32.55 57.55 -17.47
N LYS A 292 33.02 56.67 -18.36
CA LYS A 292 34.43 56.24 -18.45
C LYS A 292 35.38 57.35 -18.92
N LYS A 293 34.89 58.42 -19.54
CA LYS A 293 35.69 59.56 -20.05
C LYS A 293 35.88 60.68 -19.01
N ILE A 294 35.33 60.54 -17.83
CA ILE A 294 35.37 61.57 -16.76
C ILE A 294 36.45 61.21 -15.68
N LYS A 295 37.46 60.41 -16.02
CA LYS A 295 38.63 60.18 -15.13
C LYS A 295 39.88 60.78 -15.74
#